data_867f87f1849fee6bc43916c462fb28fb
#
_entry.id   867f87f1849fee6bc43916c462fb28fb
#
_cell.length_a   1.000
_cell.length_b   1.000
_cell.length_c   1.000
_cell.angle_alpha   90.00
_cell.angle_beta   90.00
_cell.angle_gamma   90.00
#
_symmetry.space_group_name_H-M   'P 1'
#
loop_
_entity.id
_entity.type
_entity.pdbx_description
1 polymer ?
#
loop_
_entity_poly.entity_id
_entity_poly.type
_entity_poly.pdbx_seq_one_letter_code
_entity_poly.pdbx_strand_id
1 'polypeptide(L)'
;ENQRMQTETQRDIAILEDLCRSIQGGHSLSLMDLLEGQTLDLELSAWLISHVSQGASYIIGEGPGGVGKTTTMRALLSVVPDDRPFGIALPGQITGTFHSPHCIISNELSNHRPPGYLWGNDLREFFDLSELEHMLVGNMHVDDIDQAYDQICQQNGVPESQFCSINLFVFLRVEGEDSSSRRINNPTAKRLITKIFYSDGSSPHQLVYSEDKGLLANAYQAQDDVT
;
A
#
# COMPACT_ATOMS: atom_id res chain seq x y z
N GLU A 1 -7.25 -10.86 31.36
CA GLU A 1 -6.09 -10.70 30.46
C GLU A 1 -5.98 -11.87 29.48
N ASN A 2 -5.94 -13.12 29.93
CA ASN A 2 -5.80 -14.31 29.05
C ASN A 2 -6.91 -14.43 27.97
N GLN A 3 -8.17 -14.16 28.29
CA GLN A 3 -9.26 -14.21 27.32
C GLN A 3 -9.15 -13.09 26.26
N ARG A 4 -8.67 -11.92 26.65
CA ARG A 4 -8.46 -10.79 25.73
C ARG A 4 -7.30 -11.07 24.75
N MET A 5 -6.18 -11.59 25.25
CA MET A 5 -5.05 -12.02 24.42
C MET A 5 -5.44 -13.15 23.44
N GLN A 6 -6.20 -14.15 23.87
CA GLN A 6 -6.68 -15.22 22.97
C GLN A 6 -7.60 -14.68 21.87
N THR A 7 -8.44 -13.68 22.17
CA THR A 7 -9.33 -13.07 21.19
C THR A 7 -8.55 -12.20 20.18
N GLU A 8 -7.54 -11.47 20.63
CA GLU A 8 -6.64 -10.69 19.77
C GLU A 8 -5.84 -11.60 18.83
N THR A 9 -5.25 -12.67 19.34
CA THR A 9 -4.53 -13.67 18.52
C THR A 9 -5.43 -14.34 17.48
N GLN A 10 -6.68 -14.66 17.79
CA GLN A 10 -7.62 -15.22 16.84
C GLN A 10 -8.01 -14.22 15.73
N ARG A 11 -8.10 -12.93 16.06
CA ARG A 11 -8.37 -11.87 15.07
C ARG A 11 -7.20 -11.66 14.14
N ASP A 12 -5.97 -11.68 14.66
CA ASP A 12 -4.74 -11.56 13.87
C ASP A 12 -4.60 -12.74 12.91
N ILE A 13 -4.89 -13.95 13.35
CA ILE A 13 -4.92 -15.15 12.49
C ILE A 13 -5.96 -15.01 11.38
N ALA A 14 -7.14 -14.46 11.66
CA ALA A 14 -8.18 -14.26 10.66
C ALA A 14 -7.76 -13.23 9.57
N ILE A 15 -7.04 -12.17 9.95
CA ILE A 15 -6.47 -11.19 9.00
C ILE A 15 -5.40 -11.86 8.13
N LEU A 16 -4.51 -12.64 8.73
CA LEU A 16 -3.50 -13.45 8.05
C LEU A 16 -4.14 -14.39 7.02
N GLU A 17 -5.15 -15.15 7.44
CA GLU A 17 -5.85 -16.09 6.56
C GLU A 17 -6.58 -15.38 5.41
N ASP A 18 -7.16 -14.20 5.64
CA ASP A 18 -7.81 -13.42 4.59
C ASP A 18 -6.80 -12.88 3.57
N LEU A 19 -5.68 -12.33 4.05
CA LEU A 19 -4.60 -11.86 3.18
C LEU A 19 -3.94 -13.03 2.41
N CYS A 20 -3.66 -14.15 3.07
CA CYS A 20 -3.10 -15.34 2.43
C CYS A 20 -4.04 -15.97 1.40
N ARG A 21 -5.33 -16.04 1.67
CA ARG A 21 -6.34 -16.50 0.69
C ARG A 21 -6.36 -15.66 -0.56
N SER A 22 -6.17 -14.37 -0.43
CA SER A 22 -6.15 -13.43 -1.56
C SER A 22 -4.90 -13.57 -2.41
N ILE A 23 -3.77 -13.95 -1.82
CA ILE A 23 -2.49 -14.19 -2.51
C ILE A 23 -2.49 -15.55 -3.19
N GLN A 24 -3.14 -16.58 -2.61
CA GLN A 24 -3.12 -17.98 -3.08
C GLN A 24 -4.24 -18.36 -4.05
N GLY A 25 -4.92 -17.42 -4.68
CA GLY A 25 -5.91 -17.69 -5.73
C GLY A 25 -7.36 -17.82 -5.27
N GLY A 26 -7.71 -17.33 -4.10
CA GLY A 26 -9.09 -16.91 -3.81
C GLY A 26 -9.47 -15.77 -4.77
N HIS A 27 -10.75 -15.58 -5.06
CA HIS A 27 -11.26 -14.56 -6.00
C HIS A 27 -10.83 -13.11 -5.64
N SER A 28 -9.54 -12.84 -5.59
CA SER A 28 -8.99 -11.50 -5.57
C SER A 28 -8.95 -11.00 -7.00
N LEU A 29 -9.36 -9.76 -7.21
CA LEU A 29 -9.22 -9.09 -8.50
C LEU A 29 -7.74 -9.12 -8.91
N SER A 30 -7.48 -9.60 -10.09
CA SER A 30 -6.15 -9.62 -10.70
C SER A 30 -5.84 -8.27 -11.35
N LEU A 31 -4.60 -8.08 -11.79
CA LEU A 31 -4.25 -6.93 -12.63
C LEU A 31 -5.09 -6.88 -13.91
N MET A 32 -5.48 -8.04 -14.45
CA MET A 32 -6.38 -8.11 -15.62
C MET A 32 -7.76 -7.55 -15.30
N ASP A 33 -8.32 -7.87 -14.13
CA ASP A 33 -9.60 -7.30 -13.69
C ASP A 33 -9.54 -5.78 -13.51
N LEU A 34 -8.39 -5.24 -13.06
CA LEU A 34 -8.19 -3.78 -12.96
C LEU A 34 -8.07 -3.13 -14.34
N LEU A 35 -7.48 -3.81 -15.32
CA LEU A 35 -7.44 -3.37 -16.72
C LEU A 35 -8.84 -3.40 -17.35
N GLU A 36 -9.57 -4.51 -17.22
CA GLU A 36 -10.95 -4.65 -17.72
C GLU A 36 -11.90 -3.63 -17.07
N GLY A 37 -11.73 -3.38 -15.76
CA GLY A 37 -12.46 -2.36 -15.01
C GLY A 37 -12.03 -0.93 -15.32
N GLN A 38 -11.04 -0.72 -16.20
CA GLN A 38 -10.46 0.59 -16.54
C GLN A 38 -9.95 1.38 -15.30
N THR A 39 -9.56 0.68 -14.25
CA THR A 39 -8.84 1.26 -13.10
C THR A 39 -7.41 1.60 -13.51
N LEU A 40 -6.82 0.78 -14.37
CA LEU A 40 -5.52 0.94 -14.99
C LEU A 40 -5.66 0.92 -16.52
N ASP A 41 -4.86 1.69 -17.22
CA ASP A 41 -4.57 1.44 -18.64
C ASP A 41 -3.32 0.54 -18.79
N LEU A 42 -3.03 0.13 -20.01
CA LEU A 42 -1.94 -0.80 -20.28
C LEU A 42 -0.56 -0.17 -19.99
N GLU A 43 -0.37 1.10 -20.29
CA GLU A 43 0.88 1.83 -20.09
C GLU A 43 1.19 1.99 -18.59
N LEU A 44 0.21 2.45 -17.83
CA LEU A 44 0.32 2.58 -16.38
C LEU A 44 0.54 1.22 -15.70
N SER A 45 -0.15 0.17 -16.18
CA SER A 45 0.04 -1.19 -15.67
C SER A 45 1.46 -1.69 -15.88
N ALA A 46 2.01 -1.50 -17.10
CA ALA A 46 3.38 -1.88 -17.41
C ALA A 46 4.38 -1.13 -16.54
N TRP A 47 4.16 0.16 -16.33
CA TRP A 47 5.00 1.00 -15.47
C TRP A 47 4.99 0.54 -14.01
N LEU A 48 3.80 0.29 -13.43
CA LEU A 48 3.65 -0.21 -12.06
C LEU A 48 4.27 -1.60 -11.88
N ILE A 49 4.02 -2.51 -12.82
CA ILE A 49 4.60 -3.87 -12.81
C ILE A 49 6.13 -3.79 -12.83
N SER A 50 6.69 -2.93 -13.68
CA SER A 50 8.14 -2.75 -13.78
C SER A 50 8.77 -2.37 -12.44
N HIS A 51 8.16 -1.45 -11.69
CA HIS A 51 8.68 -1.02 -10.39
C HIS A 51 8.45 -2.07 -9.30
N VAL A 52 7.24 -2.60 -9.18
CA VAL A 52 6.90 -3.56 -8.13
C VAL A 52 7.65 -4.88 -8.30
N SER A 53 7.83 -5.37 -9.54
CA SER A 53 8.61 -6.59 -9.81
C SER A 53 10.11 -6.45 -9.51
N GLN A 54 10.59 -5.25 -9.28
CA GLN A 54 11.95 -4.96 -8.85
C GLN A 54 12.05 -4.64 -7.35
N GLY A 55 10.96 -4.83 -6.61
CA GLY A 55 10.93 -4.70 -5.16
C GLY A 55 10.57 -3.31 -4.64
N ALA A 56 9.96 -2.45 -5.46
CA ALA A 56 9.51 -1.14 -5.03
C ALA A 56 8.46 -1.24 -3.92
N SER A 57 8.71 -0.61 -2.79
CA SER A 57 7.73 -0.44 -1.70
C SER A 57 6.60 0.48 -2.15
N TYR A 58 5.35 0.16 -1.76
CA TYR A 58 4.22 1.00 -2.15
C TYR A 58 3.13 1.09 -1.07
N ILE A 59 2.47 2.23 -1.02
CA ILE A 59 1.30 2.49 -0.19
C ILE A 59 0.15 2.97 -1.07
N ILE A 60 -1.03 2.39 -0.87
CA ILE A 60 -2.26 2.78 -1.55
C ILE A 60 -3.04 3.72 -0.64
N GLY A 61 -3.37 4.91 -1.14
CA GLY A 61 -4.18 5.92 -0.46
C GLY A 61 -5.58 6.05 -1.07
N GLU A 62 -6.59 6.17 -0.23
CA GLU A 62 -7.96 6.52 -0.63
C GLU A 62 -8.63 7.29 0.50
N GLY A 63 -9.21 8.46 0.20
CA GLY A 63 -9.76 9.34 1.23
C GLY A 63 -10.99 8.79 1.92
N PRO A 64 -12.19 8.90 1.37
CA PRO A 64 -13.37 8.35 2.02
C PRO A 64 -13.32 6.83 2.05
N GLY A 65 -13.53 6.23 3.21
CA GLY A 65 -13.41 4.79 3.45
C GLY A 65 -14.21 3.96 2.47
N GLY A 66 -13.57 3.50 1.42
CA GLY A 66 -14.16 2.79 0.32
C GLY A 66 -13.55 1.42 0.06
N VAL A 67 -14.26 0.65 -0.73
CA VAL A 67 -13.89 -0.68 -1.19
C VAL A 67 -12.93 -0.53 -2.37
N GLY A 68 -11.61 -0.56 -2.17
CA GLY A 68 -10.71 -0.45 -3.35
C GLY A 68 -9.22 -0.52 -3.08
N LYS A 69 -8.73 0.08 -2.00
CA LYS A 69 -7.30 0.06 -1.63
C LYS A 69 -6.75 -1.35 -1.55
N THR A 70 -7.39 -2.18 -0.77
CA THR A 70 -6.98 -3.58 -0.57
C THR A 70 -6.98 -4.37 -1.87
N THR A 71 -7.94 -4.11 -2.76
CA THR A 71 -8.02 -4.76 -4.08
C THR A 71 -6.82 -4.38 -4.96
N THR A 72 -6.51 -3.09 -5.07
CA THR A 72 -5.36 -2.60 -5.85
C THR A 72 -4.05 -3.07 -5.22
N MET A 73 -3.91 -2.99 -3.89
CA MET A 73 -2.76 -3.51 -3.18
C MET A 73 -2.51 -4.98 -3.49
N ARG A 74 -3.54 -5.83 -3.38
CA ARG A 74 -3.46 -7.27 -3.64
C ARG A 74 -3.13 -7.60 -5.09
N ALA A 75 -3.69 -6.86 -6.05
CA ALA A 75 -3.38 -7.06 -7.45
C ALA A 75 -1.88 -6.82 -7.74
N LEU A 76 -1.29 -5.79 -7.14
CA LEU A 76 0.14 -5.51 -7.26
C LEU A 76 1.02 -6.53 -6.51
N LEU A 77 0.53 -7.16 -5.44
CA LEU A 77 1.26 -8.23 -4.75
C LEU A 77 1.53 -9.44 -5.66
N SER A 78 0.71 -9.66 -6.70
CA SER A 78 0.90 -10.75 -7.65
C SER A 78 2.18 -10.64 -8.51
N VAL A 79 2.81 -9.48 -8.53
CA VAL A 79 4.04 -9.21 -9.30
C VAL A 79 5.26 -8.88 -8.41
N VAL A 80 5.14 -9.08 -7.11
CA VAL A 80 6.27 -8.99 -6.17
C VAL A 80 7.32 -10.05 -6.51
N PRO A 81 8.63 -9.75 -6.42
CA PRO A 81 9.69 -10.71 -6.73
C PRO A 81 9.56 -12.01 -5.92
N ASP A 82 9.83 -13.15 -6.55
CA ASP A 82 9.74 -14.48 -5.92
C ASP A 82 10.73 -14.69 -4.78
N ASP A 83 11.81 -13.92 -4.75
CA ASP A 83 12.82 -13.94 -3.67
C ASP A 83 12.42 -13.10 -2.44
N ARG A 84 11.24 -12.50 -2.45
CA ARG A 84 10.65 -11.72 -1.37
C ARG A 84 9.44 -12.44 -0.77
N PRO A 85 9.64 -13.39 0.17
CA PRO A 85 8.52 -14.04 0.83
C PRO A 85 7.64 -13.01 1.55
N PHE A 86 6.34 -13.28 1.59
CA PHE A 86 5.38 -12.40 2.25
C PHE A 86 5.45 -12.52 3.77
N GLY A 87 5.43 -11.37 4.42
CA GLY A 87 5.26 -11.24 5.86
C GLY A 87 4.14 -10.25 6.17
N ILE A 88 3.53 -10.36 7.33
CA ILE A 88 2.47 -9.44 7.76
C ILE A 88 2.92 -8.73 9.03
N ALA A 89 2.85 -7.40 9.00
CA ALA A 89 3.09 -6.57 10.16
C ALA A 89 1.84 -6.53 11.04
N LEU A 90 1.93 -7.09 12.24
CA LEU A 90 0.88 -7.08 13.25
C LEU A 90 1.30 -6.23 14.44
N PRO A 91 0.36 -5.50 15.08
CA PRO A 91 0.66 -4.71 16.26
C PRO A 91 1.38 -5.51 17.35
N GLY A 92 2.49 -4.98 17.86
CA GLY A 92 3.29 -5.62 18.90
C GLY A 92 4.10 -6.86 18.46
N GLN A 93 4.16 -7.17 17.16
CA GLN A 93 4.82 -8.36 16.62
C GLN A 93 5.71 -8.04 15.41
N ILE A 94 6.21 -6.83 15.29
CA ILE A 94 6.97 -6.38 14.10
C ILE A 94 8.47 -6.63 14.32
N THR A 95 9.00 -6.14 15.43
CA THR A 95 10.44 -6.17 15.71
C THR A 95 10.97 -7.60 15.88
N GLY A 96 12.04 -7.91 15.15
CA GLY A 96 12.75 -9.20 15.26
C GLY A 96 12.04 -10.40 14.62
N THR A 97 10.93 -10.19 13.92
CA THR A 97 10.15 -11.27 13.29
C THR A 97 10.75 -11.72 11.96
N PHE A 98 11.36 -10.80 11.21
CA PHE A 98 11.85 -11.06 9.85
C PHE A 98 13.38 -11.01 9.79
N HIS A 99 14.00 -12.14 9.44
CA HIS A 99 15.47 -12.32 9.46
C HIS A 99 16.13 -12.26 8.07
N SER A 100 15.34 -12.16 7.01
CA SER A 100 15.80 -11.99 5.62
C SER A 100 14.88 -11.02 4.89
N PRO A 101 15.28 -10.46 3.74
CA PRO A 101 14.42 -9.57 2.97
C PRO A 101 13.06 -10.21 2.65
N HIS A 102 11.98 -9.54 3.01
CA HIS A 102 10.59 -9.94 2.81
C HIS A 102 9.80 -8.82 2.13
N CYS A 103 8.66 -9.13 1.56
CA CYS A 103 7.60 -8.18 1.30
C CYS A 103 6.69 -8.14 2.53
N ILE A 104 6.77 -7.08 3.32
CA ILE A 104 6.04 -6.93 4.57
C ILE A 104 4.79 -6.10 4.33
N ILE A 105 3.63 -6.67 4.65
CA ILE A 105 2.33 -6.10 4.37
C ILE A 105 1.70 -5.58 5.65
N SER A 106 1.28 -4.31 5.64
CA SER A 106 0.38 -3.74 6.64
C SER A 106 -1.04 -3.69 6.07
N ASN A 107 -2.01 -4.15 6.84
CA ASN A 107 -3.42 -4.08 6.43
C ASN A 107 -3.87 -2.61 6.28
N GLU A 108 -3.57 -1.78 7.27
CA GLU A 108 -3.90 -0.35 7.26
C GLU A 108 -2.98 0.43 8.20
N LEU A 109 -2.48 1.57 7.75
CA LEU A 109 -1.77 2.55 8.57
C LEU A 109 -2.79 3.59 9.04
N SER A 110 -3.30 3.45 10.24
CA SER A 110 -4.38 4.30 10.76
C SER A 110 -4.47 4.26 12.28
N ASN A 111 -4.92 5.37 12.87
CA ASN A 111 -5.19 5.49 14.30
C ASN A 111 -6.51 4.83 14.76
N HIS A 112 -7.30 4.29 13.84
CA HIS A 112 -8.44 3.46 14.19
C HIS A 112 -7.97 2.16 14.84
N ARG A 113 -8.84 1.54 15.65
CA ARG A 113 -8.50 0.32 16.42
C ARG A 113 -9.04 -1.01 15.89
N PRO A 114 -9.35 -1.21 14.60
CA PRO A 114 -9.56 -2.55 14.09
C PRO A 114 -8.26 -3.38 14.24
N PRO A 115 -8.38 -4.70 14.36
CA PRO A 115 -7.22 -5.58 14.41
C PRO A 115 -6.31 -5.39 13.20
N GLY A 116 -4.99 -5.43 13.42
CA GLY A 116 -3.99 -5.34 12.37
C GLY A 116 -3.71 -3.93 11.83
N TYR A 117 -4.30 -2.88 12.41
CA TYR A 117 -4.00 -1.50 12.05
C TYR A 117 -2.78 -1.01 12.83
N LEU A 118 -1.83 -0.37 12.13
CA LEU A 118 -0.60 0.13 12.71
C LEU A 118 -0.67 1.64 12.94
N TRP A 119 -0.30 2.06 14.17
CA TRP A 119 -0.18 3.45 14.54
C TRP A 119 0.79 3.63 15.70
N GLY A 120 1.34 4.83 15.88
CA GLY A 120 2.26 5.12 16.98
C GLY A 120 3.54 4.27 16.86
N ASN A 121 3.85 3.52 17.90
CA ASN A 121 5.06 2.70 17.93
C ASN A 121 5.07 1.60 16.86
N ASP A 122 3.95 0.91 16.67
CA ASP A 122 3.84 -0.15 15.66
C ASP A 122 4.06 0.39 14.24
N LEU A 123 3.57 1.60 13.94
CA LEU A 123 3.83 2.24 12.66
C LEU A 123 5.31 2.58 12.49
N ARG A 124 5.97 3.11 13.51
CA ARG A 124 7.42 3.38 13.46
C ARG A 124 8.23 2.10 13.24
N GLU A 125 7.94 1.05 13.99
CA GLU A 125 8.58 -0.26 13.82
C GLU A 125 8.40 -0.83 12.41
N PHE A 126 7.23 -0.61 11.79
CA PHE A 126 6.99 -1.00 10.41
C PHE A 126 7.91 -0.23 9.43
N PHE A 127 8.07 1.09 9.62
CA PHE A 127 8.96 1.88 8.77
C PHE A 127 10.44 1.59 9.02
N ASP A 128 10.84 1.21 10.26
CA ASP A 128 12.21 0.80 10.57
C ASP A 128 12.65 -0.43 9.74
N LEU A 129 11.71 -1.28 9.32
CA LEU A 129 11.99 -2.43 8.46
C LEU A 129 12.53 -2.02 7.08
N SER A 130 12.29 -0.80 6.62
CA SER A 130 12.87 -0.30 5.36
C SER A 130 14.39 -0.23 5.38
N GLU A 131 15.01 -0.04 6.56
CA GLU A 131 16.45 -0.01 6.74
C GLU A 131 17.10 -1.40 6.69
N LEU A 132 16.28 -2.45 6.73
CA LEU A 132 16.68 -3.86 6.67
C LEU A 132 16.41 -4.51 5.31
N GLU A 133 16.33 -3.70 4.27
CA GLU A 133 16.08 -4.12 2.88
C GLU A 133 14.74 -4.83 2.64
N HIS A 134 13.77 -4.65 3.54
CA HIS A 134 12.42 -5.15 3.33
C HIS A 134 11.63 -4.25 2.37
N MET A 135 10.84 -4.88 1.53
CA MET A 135 9.81 -4.20 0.74
C MET A 135 8.58 -3.98 1.62
N LEU A 136 8.12 -2.75 1.74
CA LEU A 136 6.96 -2.39 2.56
C LEU A 136 5.75 -2.11 1.69
N VAL A 137 4.61 -2.70 2.07
CA VAL A 137 3.34 -2.55 1.35
C VAL A 137 2.23 -2.25 2.35
N GLY A 138 1.36 -1.28 2.04
CA GLY A 138 0.28 -0.92 2.95
C GLY A 138 -0.83 -0.09 2.31
N ASN A 139 -1.82 0.21 3.14
CA ASN A 139 -2.97 1.06 2.80
C ASN A 139 -3.09 2.21 3.80
N MET A 140 -3.62 3.33 3.35
CA MET A 140 -3.93 4.51 4.18
C MET A 140 -5.24 5.17 3.76
N HIS A 141 -5.90 5.83 4.72
CA HIS A 141 -7.03 6.73 4.46
C HIS A 141 -6.54 8.16 4.22
N VAL A 142 -5.98 8.39 3.05
CA VAL A 142 -5.44 9.70 2.61
C VAL A 142 -5.66 9.90 1.12
N ASP A 143 -5.86 11.15 0.70
CA ASP A 143 -6.13 11.54 -0.69
C ASP A 143 -4.91 12.09 -1.42
N ASP A 144 -3.87 12.45 -0.70
CA ASP A 144 -2.71 13.14 -1.26
C ASP A 144 -1.45 12.82 -0.46
N ILE A 145 -0.29 13.10 -1.08
CA ILE A 145 1.03 12.87 -0.49
C ILE A 145 1.27 13.71 0.75
N ASP A 146 0.74 14.94 0.78
CA ASP A 146 0.90 15.84 1.94
C ASP A 146 0.17 15.29 3.17
N GLN A 147 -1.01 14.69 3.00
CA GLN A 147 -1.74 14.01 4.08
C GLN A 147 -1.00 12.75 4.55
N ALA A 148 -0.41 11.98 3.62
CA ALA A 148 0.41 10.83 3.97
C ALA A 148 1.64 11.24 4.77
N TYR A 149 2.34 12.29 4.33
CA TYR A 149 3.49 12.85 5.04
C TYR A 149 3.10 13.36 6.44
N ASP A 150 2.01 14.10 6.56
CA ASP A 150 1.51 14.57 7.85
C ASP A 150 1.25 13.41 8.82
N GLN A 151 0.51 12.40 8.39
CA GLN A 151 0.19 11.25 9.24
C GLN A 151 1.42 10.42 9.61
N ILE A 152 2.29 10.12 8.65
CA ILE A 152 3.45 9.27 8.87
C ILE A 152 4.56 10.02 9.61
N CYS A 153 4.98 11.18 9.11
CA CYS A 153 6.13 11.90 9.64
C CYS A 153 5.77 12.83 10.80
N GLN A 154 4.72 13.66 10.65
CA GLN A 154 4.41 14.68 11.67
C GLN A 154 3.68 14.06 12.88
N GLN A 155 2.67 13.23 12.64
CA GLN A 155 1.87 12.67 13.75
C GLN A 155 2.56 11.45 14.40
N ASN A 156 3.26 10.62 13.64
CA ASN A 156 3.91 9.41 14.15
C ASN A 156 5.42 9.52 14.35
N GLY A 157 6.06 10.58 13.84
CA GLY A 157 7.48 10.83 14.03
C GLY A 157 8.40 9.90 13.24
N VAL A 158 7.92 9.35 12.11
CA VAL A 158 8.76 8.59 11.19
C VAL A 158 9.75 9.52 10.51
N PRO A 159 11.05 9.19 10.45
CA PRO A 159 12.06 9.99 9.74
C PRO A 159 11.72 10.15 8.26
N GLU A 160 12.02 11.32 7.70
CA GLU A 160 11.78 11.62 6.29
C GLU A 160 12.50 10.63 5.35
N SER A 161 13.70 10.17 5.73
CA SER A 161 14.44 9.16 4.98
C SER A 161 13.67 7.84 4.85
N GLN A 162 13.00 7.40 5.91
CA GLN A 162 12.15 6.20 5.89
C GLN A 162 10.85 6.45 5.10
N PHE A 163 10.29 7.66 5.15
CA PHE A 163 9.16 8.02 4.30
C PHE A 163 9.55 7.96 2.81
N CYS A 164 10.71 8.50 2.45
CA CYS A 164 11.24 8.45 1.08
C CYS A 164 11.54 7.02 0.61
N SER A 165 11.80 6.08 1.52
CA SER A 165 12.01 4.67 1.17
C SER A 165 10.77 3.97 0.60
N ILE A 166 9.58 4.52 0.82
CA ILE A 166 8.38 4.08 0.10
C ILE A 166 8.45 4.64 -1.31
N ASN A 167 8.77 3.79 -2.28
CA ASN A 167 8.98 4.23 -3.66
C ASN A 167 7.71 4.79 -4.32
N LEU A 168 6.54 4.22 -4.00
CA LEU A 168 5.29 4.57 -4.66
C LEU A 168 4.19 4.90 -3.65
N PHE A 169 3.58 6.07 -3.79
CA PHE A 169 2.28 6.38 -3.22
C PHE A 169 1.25 6.45 -4.35
N VAL A 170 0.26 5.57 -4.31
CA VAL A 170 -0.79 5.43 -5.34
C VAL A 170 -2.12 5.86 -4.74
N PHE A 171 -2.71 6.94 -5.25
CA PHE A 171 -3.97 7.49 -4.75
C PHE A 171 -5.13 7.11 -5.63
N LEU A 172 -6.22 6.65 -5.01
CA LEU A 172 -7.44 6.19 -5.65
C LEU A 172 -8.62 7.10 -5.30
N ARG A 173 -9.59 7.18 -6.21
CA ARG A 173 -10.95 7.66 -5.96
C ARG A 173 -11.97 6.71 -6.56
N VAL A 174 -13.22 6.84 -6.13
CA VAL A 174 -14.36 6.15 -6.72
C VAL A 174 -15.15 7.12 -7.59
N GLU A 175 -15.47 6.69 -8.80
CA GLU A 175 -16.24 7.52 -9.75
C GLU A 175 -17.70 7.61 -9.32
N GLY A 176 -18.26 8.82 -9.37
CA GLY A 176 -19.67 9.09 -9.11
C GLY A 176 -20.04 9.23 -7.63
N GLU A 177 -19.07 9.27 -6.71
CA GLU A 177 -19.33 9.57 -5.31
C GLU A 177 -19.04 11.03 -4.96
N ASP A 178 -19.95 11.58 -4.15
CA ASP A 178 -19.73 12.86 -3.49
C ASP A 178 -18.65 12.66 -2.40
N SER A 179 -17.64 13.52 -2.39
CA SER A 179 -16.56 13.55 -1.40
C SER A 179 -17.04 13.68 0.05
N SER A 180 -18.34 13.91 0.25
CA SER A 180 -19.00 13.96 1.56
C SER A 180 -19.48 12.59 2.07
N SER A 181 -19.56 11.56 1.23
CA SER A 181 -20.04 10.25 1.66
C SER A 181 -18.96 9.44 2.37
N ARG A 182 -19.25 9.06 3.62
CA ARG A 182 -18.31 8.34 4.49
C ARG A 182 -18.12 6.86 4.16
N ARG A 183 -18.90 6.29 3.24
CA ARG A 183 -18.84 4.88 2.81
C ARG A 183 -19.36 4.71 1.40
N ILE A 184 -18.61 4.03 0.59
CA ILE A 184 -19.02 3.58 -0.73
C ILE A 184 -19.77 2.27 -0.58
N ASN A 185 -21.06 2.29 -0.82
CA ASN A 185 -21.93 1.12 -0.69
C ASN A 185 -22.11 0.36 -2.02
N ASN A 186 -21.53 0.84 -3.10
CA ASN A 186 -21.66 0.22 -4.42
C ASN A 186 -20.41 -0.61 -4.78
N PRO A 187 -20.47 -1.96 -4.72
CA PRO A 187 -19.33 -2.81 -5.05
C PRO A 187 -18.95 -2.77 -6.55
N THR A 188 -19.82 -2.25 -7.41
CA THR A 188 -19.59 -2.10 -8.85
C THR A 188 -19.09 -0.70 -9.24
N ALA A 189 -18.92 0.19 -8.29
CA ALA A 189 -18.42 1.53 -8.57
C ALA A 189 -17.00 1.47 -9.15
N LYS A 190 -16.77 2.20 -10.22
CA LYS A 190 -15.48 2.26 -10.90
C LYS A 190 -14.45 2.97 -10.03
N ARG A 191 -13.28 2.39 -9.90
CA ARG A 191 -12.15 2.95 -9.20
C ARG A 191 -11.16 3.51 -10.20
N LEU A 192 -10.60 4.67 -9.89
CA LEU A 192 -9.66 5.36 -10.75
C LEU A 192 -8.42 5.73 -9.93
N ILE A 193 -7.25 5.53 -10.50
CA ILE A 193 -6.02 6.10 -9.97
C ILE A 193 -5.99 7.58 -10.34
N THR A 194 -5.89 8.44 -9.33
CA THR A 194 -5.88 9.89 -9.51
C THR A 194 -4.48 10.45 -9.64
N LYS A 195 -3.56 9.95 -8.81
CA LYS A 195 -2.17 10.41 -8.75
C LYS A 195 -1.25 9.26 -8.35
N ILE A 196 -0.02 9.28 -8.84
CA ILE A 196 1.08 8.48 -8.31
C ILE A 196 2.27 9.39 -8.07
N PHE A 197 2.85 9.27 -6.89
CA PHE A 197 4.11 9.90 -6.52
C PHE A 197 5.19 8.83 -6.39
N TYR A 198 6.37 9.15 -6.90
CA TYR A 198 7.53 8.26 -6.92
C TYR A 198 8.72 8.89 -6.19
N SER A 199 9.43 8.05 -5.44
CA SER A 199 10.76 8.31 -4.88
C SER A 199 11.73 7.19 -5.28
N ASP A 200 12.98 7.55 -5.55
CA ASP A 200 14.09 6.59 -5.75
C ASP A 200 14.52 5.88 -4.44
N GLY A 201 13.84 6.16 -3.34
CA GLY A 201 14.14 5.65 -2.00
C GLY A 201 14.98 6.61 -1.15
N SER A 202 15.52 7.67 -1.73
CA SER A 202 16.36 8.66 -1.04
C SER A 202 15.92 10.11 -1.23
N SER A 203 15.30 10.41 -2.36
CA SER A 203 14.85 11.75 -2.75
C SER A 203 13.37 11.97 -2.40
N PRO A 204 12.93 13.22 -2.21
CA PRO A 204 11.52 13.52 -2.02
C PRO A 204 10.66 13.04 -3.18
N HIS A 205 9.45 12.61 -2.85
CA HIS A 205 8.48 12.11 -3.83
C HIS A 205 8.12 13.17 -4.87
N GLN A 206 8.07 12.75 -6.13
CA GLN A 206 7.64 13.56 -7.26
C GLN A 206 6.39 12.98 -7.91
N LEU A 207 5.46 13.84 -8.34
CA LEU A 207 4.31 13.41 -9.11
C LEU A 207 4.78 12.84 -10.45
N VAL A 208 4.42 11.58 -10.74
CA VAL A 208 4.79 10.88 -11.98
C VAL A 208 3.57 10.47 -12.82
N TYR A 209 2.38 10.50 -12.23
CA TYR A 209 1.13 10.21 -12.92
C TYR A 209 0.02 11.10 -12.37
N SER A 210 -0.84 11.57 -13.25
CA SER A 210 -2.14 12.17 -12.88
C SER A 210 -3.24 11.71 -13.85
N GLU A 211 -4.47 11.60 -13.33
CA GLU A 211 -5.62 11.11 -14.09
C GLU A 211 -5.86 11.88 -15.40
N ASP A 212 -5.62 13.20 -15.37
CA ASP A 212 -5.83 14.11 -16.50
C ASP A 212 -4.71 14.08 -17.55
N LYS A 213 -3.50 13.67 -17.19
CA LYS A 213 -2.30 13.73 -18.06
C LYS A 213 -1.68 12.36 -18.35
N GLY A 214 -2.07 11.31 -17.62
CA GLY A 214 -1.38 10.02 -17.66
C GLY A 214 0.00 10.06 -17.03
N LEU A 215 0.90 9.19 -17.50
CA LEU A 215 2.31 9.20 -17.08
C LEU A 215 3.02 10.47 -17.55
N LEU A 216 3.73 11.13 -16.64
CA LEU A 216 4.48 12.34 -16.90
C LEU A 216 5.89 12.00 -17.42
N ALA A 217 6.57 12.97 -18.03
CA ALA A 217 7.90 12.76 -18.61
C ALA A 217 8.94 12.23 -17.59
N ASN A 218 8.87 12.65 -16.34
CA ASN A 218 9.76 12.18 -15.28
C ASN A 218 9.49 10.72 -14.83
N ALA A 219 8.32 10.15 -15.17
CA ALA A 219 8.05 8.73 -14.92
C ALA A 219 9.00 7.81 -15.71
N TYR A 220 9.41 8.21 -16.90
CA TYR A 220 10.32 7.44 -17.74
C TYR A 220 11.76 7.57 -17.29
N GLN A 221 12.16 8.70 -16.70
CA GLN A 221 13.48 8.86 -16.07
C GLN A 221 13.61 7.93 -14.85
N ALA A 222 12.53 7.75 -14.08
CA ALA A 222 12.49 6.80 -12.97
C ALA A 222 12.68 5.33 -13.39
N GLN A 223 12.37 4.97 -14.65
CA GLN A 223 12.66 3.63 -15.19
C GLN A 223 14.14 3.38 -15.50
N ASP A 224 14.86 4.41 -15.92
CA ASP A 224 16.28 4.31 -16.24
C ASP A 224 17.15 4.12 -14.99
N ASP A 225 16.67 4.60 -13.83
CA ASP A 225 17.36 4.45 -12.54
C ASP A 225 17.25 3.02 -11.97
N VAL A 226 16.40 2.18 -12.57
CA VAL A 226 16.06 0.81 -12.11
C VAL A 226 16.77 -0.27 -12.93
N THR A 227 17.56 0.09 -13.96
CA THR A 227 18.38 -0.81 -14.79
C THR A 227 19.83 -0.79 -14.36
#